data_9b197b274ae06b9c2ac7aaba0ba432fa
#
_entry.id   9b197b274ae06b9c2ac7aaba0ba432fa
#
_cell.length_a   1.000
_cell.length_b   1.000
_cell.length_c   1.000
_cell.angle_alpha   90.00
_cell.angle_beta   90.00
_cell.angle_gamma   90.00
#
_symmetry.space_group_name_H-M   'P 1'
#
loop_
_entity.id
_entity.type
_entity.pdbx_description
1 polymer ?
#
loop_
_entity_poly.entity_id
_entity_poly.type
_entity_poly.pdbx_seq_one_letter_code
_entity_poly.pdbx_strand_id
1 'polypeptide(L)'
;MCKMIPDEKKPVPWGLPPLRAEVQKRRQAEAESSPIYSDESSTDIAVIARKYAMLNMENDYQPTDSKGYTLLQTKRKPDVISLPKRMVVFLAGMALMAGAVLYIRCVMYDPRVIDPSTFSATTLGTNPDTLETVDKLLRAGFDQSNTVAWDRLAEMTDIYGHRMTGSNAYDRSAEWVVKTANSQDTSLIAYTEPVWVNQWTRGSESLRLFAHTRDTGFIKLPLMGLGNSVATPRDGIEANVIPVHSFSELRELGNASIAGNIVLYNFHYSTYDAVVQFRSRGAVEAAKYGALAVLVRSVTPDSEFHSIHTGTSTRATIPAAAISPADANMIERMHKRAQTSDHLPPRVKLVMNARLTENAKQSANVIIDLKGSTAPEEIVLLSGHFDSWDVGVGAMDDGAGAFLAWEAARLIALSGRPPRRTIRVVMWNNEETLQRGAKAYYNQHEHEIKQHKFAIESDIGVFEPWGLTVAADPKMVNNLRNYGVDLIKILGAGNVTSPEVEGPGTDIAMLCHQGVPCAGFLSVNPENGAVPGEPHWEDHYFRYHHTNNDRMEAIDKHQLRRSAAALAAWAYLIADL
;
A
#
# COMPACT_ATOMS: atom_id res chain seq x y z
N MET A 1 20.51 59.94 -5.81
CA MET A 1 21.39 59.01 -6.54
C MET A 1 20.82 57.63 -6.43
N CYS A 2 20.15 57.18 -7.49
CA CYS A 2 19.59 55.85 -7.65
C CYS A 2 20.69 54.81 -7.85
N LYS A 3 20.65 53.69 -7.13
CA LYS A 3 21.34 52.46 -7.54
C LYS A 3 20.31 51.36 -7.70
N MET A 4 20.28 50.84 -8.92
CA MET A 4 19.42 49.76 -9.39
C MET A 4 19.71 48.42 -8.69
N ILE A 5 18.68 47.68 -8.40
CA ILE A 5 18.69 46.30 -7.94
C ILE A 5 18.64 45.41 -9.20
N PRO A 6 19.42 44.33 -9.32
CA PRO A 6 19.38 43.45 -10.47
C PRO A 6 18.24 42.39 -10.37
N ASP A 7 17.76 42.03 -11.54
CA ASP A 7 16.64 41.14 -11.89
C ASP A 7 16.51 39.83 -11.12
N GLU A 8 15.26 39.53 -10.79
CA GLU A 8 14.75 38.24 -10.35
C GLU A 8 14.95 37.17 -11.42
N LYS A 9 15.59 36.07 -11.04
CA LYS A 9 15.62 34.85 -11.82
C LYS A 9 14.24 34.16 -11.75
N LYS A 10 13.59 34.02 -12.90
CA LYS A 10 12.35 33.25 -13.08
C LYS A 10 12.55 31.80 -12.65
N PRO A 11 11.56 31.14 -12.02
CA PRO A 11 11.63 29.72 -11.70
C PRO A 11 11.55 28.89 -12.99
N VAL A 12 12.40 27.87 -13.07
CA VAL A 12 12.42 26.87 -14.14
C VAL A 12 11.24 25.91 -13.94
N PRO A 13 10.41 25.65 -14.95
CA PRO A 13 9.33 24.68 -14.83
C PRO A 13 9.90 23.25 -14.84
N TRP A 14 9.57 22.47 -13.83
CA TRP A 14 9.84 21.05 -13.76
C TRP A 14 8.97 20.31 -14.77
N GLY A 15 9.52 20.03 -15.95
CA GLY A 15 8.94 19.14 -16.95
C GLY A 15 9.71 17.82 -16.92
N LEU A 16 9.02 16.72 -16.66
CA LEU A 16 9.55 15.37 -16.84
C LEU A 16 9.89 15.13 -18.31
N PRO A 17 11.04 14.53 -18.66
CA PRO A 17 11.38 14.22 -20.03
C PRO A 17 10.53 13.08 -20.60
N PRO A 18 10.24 13.05 -21.93
CA PRO A 18 9.38 12.04 -22.53
C PRO A 18 10.18 10.79 -22.92
N LEU A 19 10.47 9.91 -21.97
CA LEU A 19 11.19 8.63 -22.20
C LEU A 19 10.28 7.41 -22.39
N ARG A 20 8.95 7.53 -22.19
CA ARG A 20 8.01 6.39 -22.31
C ARG A 20 7.74 5.90 -23.74
N ALA A 21 7.95 6.73 -24.76
CA ALA A 21 7.62 6.34 -26.14
C ALA A 21 8.61 5.33 -26.77
N GLU A 22 9.85 5.30 -26.33
CA GLU A 22 10.87 4.38 -26.85
C GLU A 22 10.81 3.00 -26.20
N VAL A 23 10.47 2.93 -24.92
CA VAL A 23 10.29 1.65 -24.18
C VAL A 23 9.05 0.90 -24.66
N GLN A 24 7.95 1.62 -24.96
CA GLN A 24 6.75 1.00 -25.52
C GLN A 24 6.97 0.46 -26.94
N LYS A 25 7.76 1.16 -27.77
CA LYS A 25 8.14 0.66 -29.10
C LYS A 25 9.04 -0.58 -29.04
N ARG A 26 9.95 -0.67 -28.07
CA ARG A 26 10.76 -1.89 -27.87
C ARG A 26 9.91 -3.09 -27.44
N ARG A 27 8.96 -2.92 -26.52
CA ARG A 27 8.07 -4.02 -26.07
C ARG A 27 7.13 -4.52 -27.18
N GLN A 28 6.67 -3.65 -28.09
CA GLN A 28 5.90 -4.09 -29.26
C GLN A 28 6.74 -4.83 -30.30
N ALA A 29 8.00 -4.46 -30.49
CA ALA A 29 8.90 -5.14 -31.41
C ALA A 29 9.37 -6.51 -30.88
N GLU A 30 9.48 -6.70 -29.56
CA GLU A 30 9.83 -7.99 -28.95
C GLU A 30 8.65 -8.97 -28.93
N ALA A 31 7.40 -8.49 -28.90
CA ALA A 31 6.20 -9.33 -28.97
C ALA A 31 5.93 -9.90 -30.39
N GLU A 32 6.48 -9.28 -31.43
CA GLU A 32 6.29 -9.72 -32.83
C GLU A 32 7.39 -10.68 -33.34
N SER A 33 8.41 -11.00 -32.54
CA SER A 33 9.58 -11.78 -32.97
C SER A 33 9.81 -13.12 -32.28
N SER A 34 8.82 -13.71 -31.59
CA SER A 34 8.96 -15.04 -30.98
C SER A 34 8.29 -16.12 -31.83
N PRO A 35 8.99 -17.21 -32.18
CA PRO A 35 8.39 -18.30 -32.96
C PRO A 35 7.49 -19.18 -32.07
N ILE A 36 6.37 -19.54 -32.64
CA ILE A 36 5.38 -20.48 -32.12
C ILE A 36 6.03 -21.87 -31.96
N TYR A 37 6.20 -22.35 -30.73
CA TYR A 37 6.36 -23.77 -30.44
C TYR A 37 5.15 -24.25 -29.63
N SER A 38 4.38 -25.13 -30.28
CA SER A 38 3.31 -25.92 -29.67
C SER A 38 3.95 -27.02 -28.82
N ASP A 39 3.64 -27.06 -27.52
CA ASP A 39 3.72 -28.30 -26.77
C ASP A 39 2.52 -28.40 -25.82
N GLU A 40 1.64 -29.35 -26.19
CA GLU A 40 0.52 -29.78 -25.37
C GLU A 40 1.02 -30.74 -24.31
N SER A 41 1.11 -30.33 -23.06
CA SER A 41 0.87 -31.22 -21.89
C SER A 41 1.08 -30.49 -20.56
N SER A 42 0.06 -29.83 -20.05
CA SER A 42 -0.21 -29.75 -18.61
C SER A 42 -1.69 -29.50 -18.39
N THR A 43 -2.40 -30.58 -18.13
CA THR A 43 -3.82 -30.56 -17.78
C THR A 43 -3.97 -29.95 -16.38
N ASP A 44 -4.49 -28.75 -16.36
CA ASP A 44 -4.69 -27.93 -15.15
C ASP A 44 -5.78 -28.57 -14.27
N ILE A 45 -5.37 -29.23 -13.18
CA ILE A 45 -6.24 -29.94 -12.21
C ILE A 45 -7.27 -28.97 -11.59
N ALA A 46 -6.93 -27.66 -11.51
CA ALA A 46 -7.83 -26.63 -10.98
C ALA A 46 -9.01 -26.35 -11.92
N VAL A 47 -8.84 -26.47 -13.22
CA VAL A 47 -9.92 -26.29 -14.21
C VAL A 47 -10.87 -27.48 -14.19
N ILE A 48 -10.37 -28.69 -13.96
CA ILE A 48 -11.19 -29.90 -13.84
C ILE A 48 -12.03 -29.87 -12.55
N ALA A 49 -11.47 -29.42 -11.44
CA ALA A 49 -12.20 -29.29 -10.17
C ALA A 49 -13.34 -28.27 -10.24
N ARG A 50 -13.16 -27.13 -10.93
CA ARG A 50 -14.22 -26.13 -11.14
C ARG A 50 -15.33 -26.62 -12.08
N LYS A 51 -15.01 -27.40 -13.11
CA LYS A 51 -16.02 -27.99 -14.01
C LYS A 51 -16.88 -29.05 -13.30
N TYR A 52 -16.32 -29.82 -12.37
CA TYR A 52 -17.07 -30.80 -11.60
C TYR A 52 -17.97 -30.17 -10.53
N ALA A 53 -17.60 -29.02 -9.97
CA ALA A 53 -18.44 -28.29 -9.02
C ALA A 53 -19.65 -27.61 -9.68
N MET A 54 -19.55 -27.18 -10.93
CA MET A 54 -20.68 -26.59 -11.66
C MET A 54 -21.68 -27.61 -12.23
N LEU A 55 -21.27 -28.85 -12.48
CA LEU A 55 -22.15 -29.89 -13.01
C LEU A 55 -23.08 -30.53 -11.94
N ASN A 56 -22.84 -30.29 -10.66
CA ASN A 56 -23.68 -30.82 -9.57
C ASN A 56 -24.66 -29.78 -8.99
N MET A 57 -24.80 -28.59 -9.56
CA MET A 57 -25.74 -27.56 -9.09
C MET A 57 -26.96 -27.32 -9.98
N GLU A 58 -27.17 -28.11 -11.05
CA GLU A 58 -28.29 -27.91 -11.98
C GLU A 58 -29.46 -28.89 -11.86
N ASN A 59 -29.57 -29.68 -10.82
CA ASN A 59 -30.74 -30.55 -10.63
C ASN A 59 -31.30 -30.45 -9.22
N ASP A 60 -32.04 -29.38 -8.90
CA ASP A 60 -33.14 -29.43 -7.90
C ASP A 60 -33.88 -28.08 -7.85
N TYR A 61 -34.70 -27.83 -8.90
CA TYR A 61 -35.76 -26.83 -8.79
C TYR A 61 -37.03 -27.38 -9.43
N GLN A 62 -37.95 -27.87 -8.60
CA GLN A 62 -39.36 -28.13 -8.97
C GLN A 62 -40.24 -27.21 -8.11
N PRO A 63 -41.27 -26.59 -8.69
CA PRO A 63 -42.11 -25.61 -7.99
C PRO A 63 -43.13 -26.32 -7.09
N THR A 64 -43.26 -25.85 -5.86
CA THR A 64 -44.32 -26.28 -4.91
C THR A 64 -45.64 -25.64 -5.25
N ASP A 65 -46.64 -26.44 -5.47
CA ASP A 65 -48.04 -26.03 -5.48
C ASP A 65 -48.66 -26.22 -4.08
N SER A 66 -49.54 -25.29 -3.76
CA SER A 66 -50.19 -25.16 -2.46
C SER A 66 -51.16 -26.32 -2.16
N LYS A 67 -51.01 -27.03 -1.04
CA LYS A 67 -52.09 -27.47 -0.10
C LYS A 67 -51.63 -28.52 0.90
N GLY A 68 -51.87 -28.23 2.18
CA GLY A 68 -52.43 -29.19 3.16
C GLY A 68 -51.55 -30.28 3.75
N TYR A 69 -51.25 -30.16 5.02
CA TYR A 69 -50.89 -31.13 6.06
C TYR A 69 -51.10 -32.63 5.78
N THR A 70 -50.08 -33.45 6.06
CA THR A 70 -50.21 -34.67 6.92
C THR A 70 -48.80 -35.15 7.36
N LEU A 71 -48.63 -35.31 8.68
CA LEU A 71 -47.50 -35.99 9.32
C LEU A 71 -47.54 -37.49 9.03
N LEU A 72 -46.44 -38.03 8.49
CA LEU A 72 -46.10 -39.46 8.65
C LEU A 72 -44.60 -39.61 8.91
N GLN A 73 -44.28 -39.97 10.14
CA GLN A 73 -42.96 -40.44 10.54
C GLN A 73 -42.71 -41.81 9.89
N THR A 74 -41.70 -41.91 9.04
CA THR A 74 -41.06 -43.20 8.74
C THR A 74 -39.56 -43.06 8.98
N LYS A 75 -39.08 -43.77 10.00
CA LYS A 75 -37.65 -44.00 10.26
C LYS A 75 -37.06 -44.77 9.08
N ARG A 76 -36.26 -44.08 8.24
CA ARG A 76 -35.32 -44.75 7.33
C ARG A 76 -33.95 -44.81 8.00
N LYS A 77 -33.35 -45.99 8.04
CA LYS A 77 -31.93 -46.20 8.37
C LYS A 77 -31.09 -45.51 7.30
N PRO A 78 -29.94 -44.90 7.66
CA PRO A 78 -29.06 -44.35 6.66
C PRO A 78 -28.48 -45.46 5.78
N ASP A 79 -28.69 -45.38 4.47
CA ASP A 79 -28.03 -46.25 3.50
C ASP A 79 -26.53 -45.94 3.51
N VAL A 80 -25.73 -46.94 3.82
CA VAL A 80 -24.27 -46.89 3.74
C VAL A 80 -23.91 -46.87 2.25
N ILE A 81 -23.53 -45.70 1.75
CA ILE A 81 -23.01 -45.55 0.39
C ILE A 81 -21.66 -46.28 0.31
N SER A 82 -21.63 -47.44 -0.31
CA SER A 82 -20.39 -48.17 -0.57
C SER A 82 -19.66 -47.51 -1.76
N LEU A 83 -18.59 -46.78 -1.47
CA LEU A 83 -17.71 -46.23 -2.50
C LEU A 83 -16.96 -47.35 -3.24
N PRO A 84 -16.78 -47.26 -4.57
CA PRO A 84 -16.00 -48.25 -5.33
C PRO A 84 -14.59 -48.37 -4.77
N LYS A 85 -14.07 -49.58 -4.63
CA LYS A 85 -12.73 -49.83 -4.05
C LYS A 85 -11.60 -48.99 -4.68
N ARG A 86 -11.72 -48.67 -5.97
CA ARG A 86 -10.75 -47.78 -6.67
C ARG A 86 -10.79 -46.33 -6.18
N MET A 87 -11.97 -45.84 -5.78
CA MET A 87 -12.14 -44.46 -5.27
C MET A 87 -11.65 -44.35 -3.82
N VAL A 88 -11.81 -45.41 -3.01
CA VAL A 88 -11.25 -45.48 -1.65
C VAL A 88 -9.71 -45.46 -1.70
N VAL A 89 -9.11 -46.21 -2.63
CA VAL A 89 -7.63 -46.22 -2.82
C VAL A 89 -7.12 -44.87 -3.32
N PHE A 90 -7.85 -44.20 -4.21
CA PHE A 90 -7.49 -42.87 -4.70
C PHE A 90 -7.60 -41.80 -3.60
N LEU A 91 -8.66 -41.80 -2.81
CA LEU A 91 -8.84 -40.87 -1.69
C LEU A 91 -7.80 -41.12 -0.56
N ALA A 92 -7.47 -42.38 -0.29
CA ALA A 92 -6.41 -42.73 0.64
C ALA A 92 -5.01 -42.29 0.13
N GLY A 93 -4.76 -42.40 -1.17
CA GLY A 93 -3.54 -41.91 -1.79
C GLY A 93 -3.42 -40.40 -1.74
N MET A 94 -4.51 -39.66 -1.97
CA MET A 94 -4.54 -38.20 -1.82
C MET A 94 -4.38 -37.76 -0.36
N ALA A 95 -5.00 -38.45 0.60
CA ALA A 95 -4.82 -38.18 2.01
C ALA A 95 -3.39 -38.45 2.49
N LEU A 96 -2.73 -39.49 1.97
CA LEU A 96 -1.32 -39.78 2.23
C LEU A 96 -0.39 -38.75 1.60
N MET A 97 -0.67 -38.26 0.37
CA MET A 97 0.11 -37.19 -0.24
C MET A 97 -0.10 -35.84 0.48
N ALA A 98 -1.32 -35.50 0.85
CA ALA A 98 -1.60 -34.31 1.66
C ALA A 98 -0.95 -34.40 3.04
N GLY A 99 -0.97 -35.57 3.68
CA GLY A 99 -0.26 -35.85 4.93
C GLY A 99 1.28 -35.77 4.77
N ALA A 100 1.81 -36.26 3.66
CA ALA A 100 3.24 -36.16 3.36
C ALA A 100 3.67 -34.72 3.07
N VAL A 101 2.85 -33.92 2.36
CA VAL A 101 3.10 -32.49 2.13
C VAL A 101 2.98 -31.69 3.43
N LEU A 102 1.99 -32.00 4.30
CA LEU A 102 1.90 -31.39 5.64
C LEU A 102 3.05 -31.82 6.54
N TYR A 103 3.45 -33.09 6.50
CA TYR A 103 4.59 -33.63 7.25
C TYR A 103 5.91 -33.03 6.77
N ILE A 104 6.11 -32.91 5.46
CA ILE A 104 7.28 -32.24 4.87
C ILE A 104 7.26 -30.74 5.26
N ARG A 105 6.11 -30.05 5.22
CA ARG A 105 6.01 -28.68 5.74
C ARG A 105 6.28 -28.58 7.25
N CYS A 106 5.73 -29.47 8.07
CA CYS A 106 5.97 -29.47 9.52
C CYS A 106 7.38 -29.91 9.91
N VAL A 107 8.00 -30.87 9.21
CA VAL A 107 9.34 -31.38 9.54
C VAL A 107 10.45 -30.54 8.89
N MET A 108 10.22 -29.98 7.70
CA MET A 108 11.17 -29.07 7.05
C MET A 108 11.11 -27.65 7.60
N TYR A 109 10.05 -27.29 8.37
CA TYR A 109 9.87 -26.00 9.01
C TYR A 109 9.71 -26.09 10.55
N ASP A 110 10.35 -27.08 11.19
CA ASP A 110 10.50 -27.03 12.65
C ASP A 110 11.65 -26.06 12.98
N PRO A 111 11.36 -24.86 13.52
CA PRO A 111 12.39 -23.88 13.88
C PRO A 111 13.36 -24.37 14.97
N ARG A 112 13.07 -25.55 15.57
CA ARG A 112 13.93 -26.19 16.58
C ARG A 112 15.06 -27.03 15.99
N VAL A 113 15.11 -27.22 14.65
CA VAL A 113 16.11 -28.07 13.96
C VAL A 113 17.01 -27.24 13.04
N ILE A 114 17.24 -25.97 13.34
CA ILE A 114 18.30 -25.24 12.67
C ILE A 114 19.59 -25.55 13.42
N ASP A 115 20.37 -26.46 12.86
CA ASP A 115 21.74 -26.68 13.30
C ASP A 115 22.58 -25.44 12.92
N PRO A 116 23.07 -24.64 13.89
CA PRO A 116 23.91 -23.47 13.60
C PRO A 116 25.17 -23.83 12.82
N SER A 117 25.60 -25.11 12.83
CA SER A 117 26.76 -25.59 12.08
C SER A 117 26.54 -25.69 10.57
N THR A 118 25.27 -25.57 10.10
CA THR A 118 24.96 -25.52 8.66
C THR A 118 25.26 -24.17 8.02
N PHE A 119 25.50 -23.13 8.81
CA PHE A 119 25.94 -21.84 8.29
C PHE A 119 27.46 -21.93 8.00
N SER A 120 27.81 -22.09 6.74
CA SER A 120 29.22 -22.00 6.33
C SER A 120 29.70 -20.55 6.45
N ALA A 121 30.10 -20.15 7.64
CA ALA A 121 30.69 -18.82 7.94
C ALA A 121 31.88 -18.49 7.03
N THR A 122 32.48 -19.50 6.40
CA THR A 122 33.65 -19.37 5.52
C THR A 122 33.31 -18.75 4.15
N THR A 123 32.06 -18.78 3.71
CA THR A 123 31.69 -18.31 2.35
C THR A 123 31.48 -16.80 2.28
N LEU A 124 31.11 -16.15 3.38
CA LEU A 124 30.69 -14.73 3.40
C LEU A 124 31.74 -13.77 4.00
N GLY A 125 32.80 -14.25 4.64
CA GLY A 125 33.78 -13.40 5.34
C GLY A 125 33.19 -12.62 6.52
N THR A 126 32.00 -13.01 6.99
CA THR A 126 31.24 -12.32 8.04
C THR A 126 31.70 -12.78 9.42
N ASN A 127 31.77 -11.88 10.39
CA ASN A 127 32.14 -12.18 11.76
C ASN A 127 31.15 -13.20 12.38
N PRO A 128 31.63 -14.31 13.01
CA PRO A 128 30.77 -15.30 13.66
C PRO A 128 29.76 -14.70 14.65
N ASP A 129 30.15 -13.68 15.39
CA ASP A 129 29.26 -13.01 16.36
C ASP A 129 28.10 -12.27 15.66
N THR A 130 28.35 -11.72 14.47
CA THR A 130 27.31 -11.10 13.64
C THR A 130 26.29 -12.14 13.21
N LEU A 131 26.75 -13.32 12.79
CA LEU A 131 25.88 -14.43 12.41
C LEU A 131 25.04 -14.94 13.58
N GLU A 132 25.62 -15.06 14.78
CA GLU A 132 24.89 -15.42 16.01
C GLU A 132 23.78 -14.40 16.33
N THR A 133 24.08 -13.09 16.19
CA THR A 133 23.11 -12.05 16.42
C THR A 133 21.97 -12.09 15.39
N VAL A 134 22.29 -12.29 14.13
CA VAL A 134 21.30 -12.44 13.05
C VAL A 134 20.40 -13.65 13.30
N ASP A 135 20.95 -14.79 13.72
CA ASP A 135 20.15 -15.97 14.09
C ASP A 135 19.15 -15.66 15.22
N LYS A 136 19.58 -14.93 16.26
CA LYS A 136 18.69 -14.48 17.34
C LYS A 136 17.56 -13.60 16.82
N LEU A 137 17.87 -12.65 15.92
CA LEU A 137 16.87 -11.76 15.31
C LEU A 137 15.86 -12.54 14.45
N LEU A 138 16.34 -13.48 13.63
CA LEU A 138 15.47 -14.32 12.82
C LEU A 138 14.54 -15.21 13.66
N ARG A 139 15.04 -15.75 14.78
CA ARG A 139 14.22 -16.52 15.73
C ARG A 139 13.12 -15.72 16.38
N ALA A 140 13.32 -14.41 16.61
CA ALA A 140 12.27 -13.53 17.13
C ALA A 140 11.02 -13.47 16.23
N GLY A 141 11.17 -13.71 14.92
CA GLY A 141 10.05 -13.81 13.99
C GLY A 141 9.13 -15.01 14.22
N PHE A 142 9.62 -16.05 14.92
CA PHE A 142 8.85 -17.25 15.26
C PHE A 142 8.31 -17.23 16.71
N ASP A 143 8.75 -16.29 17.54
CA ASP A 143 8.27 -16.15 18.93
C ASP A 143 6.86 -15.56 18.94
N GLN A 144 5.86 -16.41 19.10
CA GLN A 144 4.45 -16.01 19.12
C GLN A 144 4.08 -15.08 20.28
N SER A 145 4.91 -15.00 21.33
CA SER A 145 4.70 -14.09 22.46
C SER A 145 5.12 -12.65 22.13
N ASN A 146 5.93 -12.43 21.09
CA ASN A 146 6.31 -11.10 20.65
C ASN A 146 5.20 -10.45 19.81
N THR A 147 4.38 -9.65 20.46
CA THR A 147 3.26 -8.89 19.82
C THR A 147 3.45 -7.38 19.94
N VAL A 148 4.62 -6.93 20.41
CA VAL A 148 4.86 -5.53 20.80
C VAL A 148 4.56 -4.53 19.68
N ALA A 149 5.01 -4.79 18.45
CA ALA A 149 4.73 -3.89 17.33
C ALA A 149 3.23 -3.74 17.08
N TRP A 150 2.52 -4.87 17.05
CA TRP A 150 1.07 -4.87 16.81
C TRP A 150 0.30 -4.21 17.95
N ASP A 151 0.65 -4.50 19.22
CA ASP A 151 -0.03 -3.96 20.39
C ASP A 151 0.18 -2.44 20.48
N ARG A 152 1.39 -1.94 20.17
CA ARG A 152 1.69 -0.50 20.12
C ARG A 152 0.96 0.20 18.97
N LEU A 153 0.93 -0.41 17.77
CA LEU A 153 0.19 0.12 16.63
C LEU A 153 -1.31 0.20 16.93
N ALA A 154 -1.87 -0.85 17.53
CA ALA A 154 -3.28 -0.88 17.95
C ALA A 154 -3.56 0.20 19.02
N GLU A 155 -2.73 0.31 20.06
CA GLU A 155 -2.89 1.35 21.09
C GLU A 155 -2.86 2.75 20.48
N MET A 156 -1.90 3.02 19.59
CA MET A 156 -1.77 4.31 18.93
C MET A 156 -2.99 4.62 18.04
N THR A 157 -3.43 3.69 17.21
CA THR A 157 -4.57 3.90 16.31
C THR A 157 -5.91 3.99 17.07
N ASP A 158 -6.09 3.21 18.14
CA ASP A 158 -7.30 3.24 18.97
C ASP A 158 -7.43 4.55 19.76
N ILE A 159 -6.31 5.10 20.24
CA ILE A 159 -6.33 6.33 21.06
C ILE A 159 -6.39 7.59 20.19
N TYR A 160 -5.62 7.66 19.12
CA TYR A 160 -5.46 8.89 18.33
C TYR A 160 -6.23 8.86 17.00
N GLY A 161 -6.59 7.67 16.51
CA GLY A 161 -7.24 7.50 15.21
C GLY A 161 -6.29 7.81 14.05
N HIS A 162 -6.82 8.46 13.01
CA HIS A 162 -6.02 8.87 11.86
C HIS A 162 -5.00 9.96 12.23
N ARG A 163 -3.91 10.00 11.48
CA ARG A 163 -2.77 10.91 11.74
C ARG A 163 -2.56 11.90 10.58
N MET A 164 -3.67 12.49 10.10
CA MET A 164 -3.57 13.48 9.01
C MET A 164 -2.56 14.57 9.36
N THR A 165 -1.63 14.83 8.45
CA THR A 165 -0.56 15.80 8.64
C THR A 165 -1.08 17.16 9.12
N GLY A 166 -0.44 17.74 10.13
CA GLY A 166 -0.84 19.01 10.72
C GLY A 166 -2.05 18.92 11.67
N SER A 167 -2.63 17.75 11.91
CA SER A 167 -3.69 17.55 12.90
C SER A 167 -3.11 17.45 14.32
N ASN A 168 -3.95 17.74 15.32
CA ASN A 168 -3.58 17.50 16.72
C ASN A 168 -3.43 15.99 17.02
N ALA A 169 -4.12 15.12 16.29
CA ALA A 169 -3.99 13.68 16.45
C ALA A 169 -2.58 13.22 16.04
N TYR A 170 -2.07 13.73 14.90
CA TYR A 170 -0.68 13.50 14.49
C TYR A 170 0.31 13.93 15.57
N ASP A 171 0.26 15.21 15.97
CA ASP A 171 1.26 15.77 16.92
C ASP A 171 1.26 14.98 18.24
N ARG A 172 0.07 14.64 18.79
CA ARG A 172 -0.05 13.87 20.03
C ARG A 172 0.40 12.40 19.88
N SER A 173 0.16 11.77 18.74
CA SER A 173 0.65 10.41 18.49
C SER A 173 2.18 10.39 18.34
N ALA A 174 2.78 11.39 17.72
CA ALA A 174 4.23 11.56 17.63
C ALA A 174 4.86 11.73 19.05
N GLU A 175 4.27 12.58 19.89
CA GLU A 175 4.68 12.73 21.29
C GLU A 175 4.57 11.41 22.06
N TRP A 176 3.50 10.65 21.84
CA TRP A 176 3.30 9.34 22.45
C TRP A 176 4.38 8.34 22.03
N VAL A 177 4.75 8.28 20.75
CA VAL A 177 5.85 7.42 20.26
C VAL A 177 7.15 7.76 20.99
N VAL A 178 7.54 9.04 21.01
CA VAL A 178 8.77 9.50 21.69
C VAL A 178 8.76 9.12 23.17
N LYS A 179 7.66 9.38 23.87
CA LYS A 179 7.52 9.03 25.28
C LYS A 179 7.61 7.52 25.52
N THR A 180 6.93 6.73 24.69
CA THR A 180 6.89 5.26 24.81
C THR A 180 8.26 4.65 24.55
N ALA A 181 8.94 5.06 23.46
CA ALA A 181 10.28 4.59 23.14
C ALA A 181 11.27 4.90 24.27
N ASN A 182 11.33 6.14 24.73
CA ASN A 182 12.26 6.54 25.79
C ASN A 182 11.96 5.89 27.17
N SER A 183 10.71 5.47 27.42
CA SER A 183 10.34 4.86 28.71
C SER A 183 10.42 3.33 28.72
N GLN A 184 10.19 2.69 27.60
CA GLN A 184 10.10 1.22 27.50
C GLN A 184 11.31 0.58 26.83
N ASP A 185 11.98 1.29 25.92
CA ASP A 185 13.11 0.80 25.14
C ASP A 185 14.39 1.56 25.52
N THR A 186 14.91 1.32 26.71
CA THR A 186 15.97 2.12 27.37
C THR A 186 17.29 2.24 26.59
N SER A 187 17.52 1.39 25.58
CA SER A 187 18.68 1.49 24.69
C SER A 187 18.43 2.38 23.47
N LEU A 188 17.19 2.81 23.27
CA LEU A 188 16.79 3.70 22.17
C LEU A 188 16.71 5.15 22.68
N ILE A 189 17.01 6.09 21.80
CA ILE A 189 16.87 7.52 22.06
C ILE A 189 15.90 8.09 21.03
N ALA A 190 14.71 8.47 21.49
CA ALA A 190 13.66 9.02 20.65
C ALA A 190 13.50 10.53 20.85
N TYR A 191 13.32 11.25 19.75
CA TYR A 191 13.11 12.71 19.73
C TYR A 191 12.33 13.10 18.46
N THR A 192 11.98 14.38 18.35
CA THR A 192 11.30 14.93 17.18
C THR A 192 12.17 15.96 16.47
N GLU A 193 12.05 16.03 15.13
CA GLU A 193 12.65 17.07 14.31
C GLU A 193 11.58 17.91 13.63
N PRO A 194 11.70 19.25 13.62
CA PRO A 194 10.64 20.14 13.16
C PRO A 194 10.38 20.05 11.66
N VAL A 195 9.10 19.97 11.30
CA VAL A 195 8.59 20.00 9.93
C VAL A 195 7.49 21.04 9.81
N TRP A 196 7.56 21.93 8.82
CA TRP A 196 6.54 22.96 8.59
C TRP A 196 5.53 22.48 7.55
N VAL A 197 4.26 22.33 7.95
CA VAL A 197 3.19 21.76 7.13
C VAL A 197 1.96 22.65 7.06
N ASN A 198 1.25 22.64 5.92
CA ASN A 198 -0.08 23.18 5.82
C ASN A 198 -1.08 22.06 6.10
N GLN A 199 -2.09 22.32 6.89
CA GLN A 199 -3.14 21.37 7.19
C GLN A 199 -4.28 21.50 6.19
N TRP A 200 -4.61 20.41 5.51
CA TRP A 200 -5.87 20.27 4.79
C TRP A 200 -6.86 19.52 5.67
N THR A 201 -8.14 19.96 5.65
CA THR A 201 -9.24 19.31 6.36
C THR A 201 -10.40 19.11 5.40
N ARG A 202 -10.99 17.93 5.41
CA ARG A 202 -12.11 17.53 4.55
C ARG A 202 -13.36 18.32 4.85
N GLY A 203 -13.69 18.52 6.12
CA GLY A 203 -14.95 19.11 6.56
C GLY A 203 -16.14 18.19 6.29
N SER A 204 -17.34 18.75 6.33
CA SER A 204 -18.55 18.01 5.99
C SER A 204 -18.77 17.96 4.47
N GLU A 205 -19.24 16.81 3.99
CA GLU A 205 -19.46 16.59 2.56
C GLU A 205 -20.70 15.74 2.29
N SER A 206 -21.34 15.96 1.16
CA SER A 206 -22.50 15.18 0.73
C SER A 206 -22.70 15.19 -0.78
N LEU A 207 -23.16 14.07 -1.33
CA LEU A 207 -23.52 13.91 -2.73
C LEU A 207 -24.94 13.33 -2.82
N ARG A 208 -25.84 14.01 -3.56
CA ARG A 208 -27.19 13.55 -3.83
C ARG A 208 -27.39 13.42 -5.33
N LEU A 209 -27.71 12.22 -5.81
CA LEU A 209 -28.08 11.97 -7.19
C LEU A 209 -29.61 12.08 -7.30
N PHE A 210 -30.14 12.99 -8.13
CA PHE A 210 -31.58 13.15 -8.32
C PHE A 210 -32.19 11.91 -9.00
N ALA A 211 -33.28 11.42 -8.43
CA ALA A 211 -33.99 10.23 -8.88
C ALA A 211 -35.48 10.39 -8.59
N HIS A 212 -36.19 11.06 -9.48
CA HIS A 212 -37.60 11.46 -9.30
C HIS A 212 -38.58 10.29 -9.08
N THR A 213 -38.17 9.07 -9.46
CA THR A 213 -38.95 7.85 -9.23
C THR A 213 -38.76 7.24 -7.82
N ARG A 214 -37.87 7.80 -7.01
CA ARG A 214 -37.65 7.39 -5.61
C ARG A 214 -38.52 8.24 -4.69
N ASP A 215 -39.03 7.67 -3.60
CA ASP A 215 -39.88 8.36 -2.61
C ASP A 215 -39.21 9.61 -2.04
N THR A 216 -37.89 9.61 -1.90
CA THR A 216 -37.10 10.75 -1.42
C THR A 216 -36.74 11.75 -2.52
N GLY A 217 -37.01 11.45 -3.79
CA GLY A 217 -36.59 12.24 -4.95
C GLY A 217 -35.09 12.21 -5.27
N PHE A 218 -34.27 11.54 -4.45
CA PHE A 218 -32.82 11.43 -4.65
C PHE A 218 -32.26 10.17 -4.03
N ILE A 219 -31.01 9.81 -4.45
CA ILE A 219 -30.16 8.79 -3.83
C ILE A 219 -29.01 9.53 -3.16
N LYS A 220 -28.77 9.27 -1.87
CA LYS A 220 -27.57 9.73 -1.19
C LYS A 220 -26.41 8.80 -1.56
N LEU A 221 -25.38 9.34 -2.20
CA LEU A 221 -24.17 8.60 -2.55
C LEU A 221 -23.07 8.91 -1.54
N PRO A 222 -22.36 7.90 -1.05
CA PRO A 222 -21.10 8.09 -0.34
C PRO A 222 -20.07 8.77 -1.23
N LEU A 223 -19.25 9.65 -0.66
CA LEU A 223 -18.11 10.25 -1.37
C LEU A 223 -16.98 10.52 -0.37
N MET A 224 -15.79 10.74 -0.91
CA MET A 224 -14.63 11.25 -0.18
C MET A 224 -13.98 12.37 -0.99
N GLY A 225 -13.96 13.58 -0.46
CA GLY A 225 -13.21 14.69 -1.06
C GLY A 225 -11.74 14.31 -1.22
N LEU A 226 -11.13 14.70 -2.33
CA LEU A 226 -9.71 14.46 -2.57
C LEU A 226 -8.87 15.49 -1.82
N GLY A 227 -7.71 15.07 -1.32
CA GLY A 227 -6.76 15.93 -0.65
C GLY A 227 -6.36 17.13 -1.52
N ASN A 228 -6.16 18.29 -0.90
CA ASN A 228 -5.96 19.59 -1.55
C ASN A 228 -7.17 20.13 -2.36
N SER A 229 -8.30 19.42 -2.41
CA SER A 229 -9.52 19.93 -3.03
C SER A 229 -10.00 21.20 -2.35
N VAL A 230 -10.65 22.07 -3.12
CA VAL A 230 -11.32 23.26 -2.62
C VAL A 230 -12.77 22.94 -2.22
N ALA A 231 -13.38 23.83 -1.40
CA ALA A 231 -14.79 23.75 -1.06
C ALA A 231 -15.70 24.08 -2.26
N THR A 232 -16.94 23.61 -2.21
CA THR A 232 -18.02 24.13 -3.06
C THR A 232 -18.47 25.52 -2.57
N PRO A 233 -19.20 26.31 -3.37
CA PRO A 233 -20.02 27.39 -2.84
C PRO A 233 -20.93 26.89 -1.70
N ARG A 234 -21.38 27.82 -0.83
CA ARG A 234 -22.17 27.48 0.38
C ARG A 234 -23.40 26.62 0.10
N ASP A 235 -24.08 26.86 -1.02
CA ASP A 235 -25.30 26.13 -1.41
C ASP A 235 -25.01 24.85 -2.18
N GLY A 236 -23.71 24.51 -2.37
CA GLY A 236 -23.23 23.40 -3.16
C GLY A 236 -23.24 23.68 -4.66
N ILE A 237 -22.92 22.65 -5.43
CA ILE A 237 -22.94 22.64 -6.90
C ILE A 237 -24.01 21.64 -7.33
N GLU A 238 -24.93 22.10 -8.17
CA GLU A 238 -25.98 21.26 -8.75
C GLU A 238 -25.84 21.27 -10.28
N ALA A 239 -25.47 20.13 -10.88
CA ALA A 239 -25.24 20.04 -12.31
C ALA A 239 -25.42 18.58 -12.82
N ASN A 240 -25.51 18.45 -14.15
CA ASN A 240 -25.45 17.14 -14.78
C ASN A 240 -24.05 16.54 -14.67
N VAL A 241 -23.97 15.22 -14.72
CA VAL A 241 -22.70 14.49 -14.68
C VAL A 241 -22.40 13.92 -16.06
N ILE A 242 -21.21 14.24 -16.56
CA ILE A 242 -20.69 13.76 -17.85
C ILE A 242 -19.57 12.74 -17.55
N PRO A 243 -19.81 11.44 -17.77
CA PRO A 243 -18.77 10.42 -17.64
C PRO A 243 -17.75 10.51 -18.78
N VAL A 244 -16.47 10.34 -18.44
CA VAL A 244 -15.36 10.22 -19.38
C VAL A 244 -14.39 9.13 -18.91
N HIS A 245 -13.73 8.43 -19.84
CA HIS A 245 -12.83 7.31 -19.54
C HIS A 245 -11.34 7.67 -19.68
N SER A 246 -11.07 8.82 -20.26
CA SER A 246 -9.71 9.28 -20.51
C SER A 246 -9.62 10.80 -20.63
N PHE A 247 -8.40 11.34 -20.46
CA PHE A 247 -8.14 12.74 -20.78
C PHE A 247 -8.25 13.05 -22.30
N SER A 248 -8.16 12.04 -23.17
CA SER A 248 -8.41 12.22 -24.61
C SER A 248 -9.88 12.48 -24.88
N GLU A 249 -10.75 11.64 -24.32
CA GLU A 249 -12.21 11.82 -24.44
C GLU A 249 -12.66 13.15 -23.84
N LEU A 250 -12.12 13.56 -22.69
CA LEU A 250 -12.38 14.89 -22.12
C LEU A 250 -12.04 16.02 -23.10
N ARG A 251 -10.88 15.93 -23.80
CA ARG A 251 -10.47 16.93 -24.80
C ARG A 251 -11.39 16.93 -26.03
N GLU A 252 -11.81 15.78 -26.50
CA GLU A 252 -12.71 15.61 -27.65
C GLU A 252 -14.09 16.22 -27.37
N LEU A 253 -14.62 16.02 -26.17
CA LEU A 253 -15.89 16.64 -25.74
C LEU A 253 -15.77 18.16 -25.62
N GLY A 254 -14.64 18.66 -25.17
CA GLY A 254 -14.33 20.09 -25.07
C GLY A 254 -15.35 20.91 -24.26
N ASN A 255 -15.23 22.22 -24.36
CA ASN A 255 -16.10 23.15 -23.61
C ASN A 255 -17.60 22.99 -23.95
N ALA A 256 -17.93 22.62 -25.16
CA ALA A 256 -19.33 22.51 -25.60
C ALA A 256 -20.13 21.50 -24.76
N SER A 257 -19.49 20.41 -24.34
CA SER A 257 -20.16 19.37 -23.53
C SER A 257 -19.83 19.45 -22.04
N ILE A 258 -18.67 20.00 -21.69
CA ILE A 258 -18.14 19.96 -20.32
C ILE A 258 -18.50 21.21 -19.52
N ALA A 259 -18.55 22.39 -20.14
CA ALA A 259 -18.78 23.63 -19.41
C ALA A 259 -20.14 23.61 -18.65
N GLY A 260 -20.11 23.99 -17.39
CA GLY A 260 -21.29 24.01 -16.54
C GLY A 260 -21.77 22.64 -16.01
N ASN A 261 -21.03 21.58 -16.28
CA ASN A 261 -21.30 20.21 -15.83
C ASN A 261 -20.25 19.73 -14.83
N ILE A 262 -20.52 18.59 -14.19
CA ILE A 262 -19.57 17.85 -13.36
C ILE A 262 -18.99 16.73 -14.23
N VAL A 263 -17.65 16.59 -14.25
CA VAL A 263 -16.99 15.50 -14.94
C VAL A 263 -16.85 14.29 -14.01
N LEU A 264 -17.22 13.10 -14.47
CA LEU A 264 -16.96 11.84 -13.80
C LEU A 264 -15.90 11.06 -14.57
N TYR A 265 -14.70 10.90 -14.01
CA TYR A 265 -13.71 9.96 -14.55
C TYR A 265 -14.11 8.53 -14.15
N ASN A 266 -14.67 7.75 -15.11
CA ASN A 266 -15.08 6.35 -14.91
C ASN A 266 -14.21 5.42 -15.77
N PHE A 267 -12.95 5.30 -15.37
CA PHE A 267 -11.96 4.44 -16.01
C PHE A 267 -12.15 2.96 -15.62
N HIS A 268 -11.52 2.05 -16.37
CA HIS A 268 -11.33 0.66 -15.95
C HIS A 268 -10.03 0.54 -15.17
N TYR A 269 -10.07 -0.08 -13.99
CA TYR A 269 -8.88 -0.33 -13.18
C TYR A 269 -8.00 -1.39 -13.85
N SER A 270 -6.72 -1.12 -14.00
CA SER A 270 -5.73 -2.08 -14.48
C SER A 270 -4.58 -2.22 -13.47
N THR A 271 -3.94 -1.11 -13.15
CA THR A 271 -2.95 -0.96 -12.07
C THR A 271 -3.12 0.41 -11.44
N TYR A 272 -2.65 0.60 -10.23
CA TYR A 272 -2.69 1.89 -9.56
C TYR A 272 -2.01 2.99 -10.40
N ASP A 273 -0.81 2.74 -10.89
CA ASP A 273 -0.03 3.70 -11.69
C ASP A 273 -0.76 4.18 -12.95
N ALA A 274 -1.49 3.29 -13.60
CA ALA A 274 -2.22 3.63 -14.82
C ALA A 274 -3.36 4.61 -14.55
N VAL A 275 -4.02 4.50 -13.38
CA VAL A 275 -5.27 5.21 -13.10
C VAL A 275 -5.15 6.34 -12.09
N VAL A 276 -4.11 6.38 -11.26
CA VAL A 276 -3.91 7.42 -10.23
C VAL A 276 -3.88 8.84 -10.81
N GLN A 277 -3.52 8.99 -12.09
CA GLN A 277 -3.53 10.27 -12.79
C GLN A 277 -4.90 10.96 -12.81
N PHE A 278 -6.00 10.20 -12.80
CA PHE A 278 -7.36 10.76 -12.77
C PHE A 278 -7.68 11.37 -11.41
N ARG A 279 -7.19 10.77 -10.32
CA ARG A 279 -7.24 11.35 -8.98
C ARG A 279 -6.34 12.58 -8.87
N SER A 280 -5.08 12.44 -9.26
CA SER A 280 -4.08 13.48 -9.02
C SER A 280 -4.22 14.70 -9.91
N ARG A 281 -4.66 14.56 -11.17
CA ARG A 281 -4.70 15.63 -12.18
C ARG A 281 -6.08 15.93 -12.73
N GLY A 282 -7.08 15.07 -12.46
CA GLY A 282 -8.40 15.14 -13.09
C GLY A 282 -9.08 16.49 -12.94
N ALA A 283 -9.02 17.10 -11.76
CA ALA A 283 -9.64 18.41 -11.51
C ALA A 283 -8.99 19.54 -12.34
N VAL A 284 -7.66 19.54 -12.42
CA VAL A 284 -6.91 20.53 -13.24
C VAL A 284 -7.23 20.37 -14.73
N GLU A 285 -7.33 19.13 -15.22
CA GLU A 285 -7.65 18.86 -16.62
C GLU A 285 -9.11 19.26 -16.96
N ALA A 286 -10.08 18.91 -16.10
CA ALA A 286 -11.49 19.24 -16.33
C ALA A 286 -11.79 20.74 -16.22
N ALA A 287 -11.10 21.45 -15.34
CA ALA A 287 -11.24 22.90 -15.17
C ALA A 287 -10.91 23.68 -16.47
N LYS A 288 -10.00 23.16 -17.31
CA LYS A 288 -9.65 23.77 -18.60
C LYS A 288 -10.85 23.89 -19.56
N TYR A 289 -11.85 23.03 -19.37
CA TYR A 289 -13.06 22.94 -20.21
C TYR A 289 -14.30 23.48 -19.51
N GLY A 290 -14.13 24.19 -18.38
CA GLY A 290 -15.25 24.83 -17.68
C GLY A 290 -16.10 23.89 -16.83
N ALA A 291 -15.57 22.74 -16.43
CA ALA A 291 -16.23 21.87 -15.46
C ALA A 291 -16.43 22.60 -14.12
N LEU A 292 -17.56 22.35 -13.44
CA LEU A 292 -17.85 22.92 -12.14
C LEU A 292 -17.23 22.13 -10.97
N ALA A 293 -17.08 20.82 -11.13
CA ALA A 293 -16.45 19.91 -10.18
C ALA A 293 -16.04 18.61 -10.88
N VAL A 294 -15.30 17.79 -10.16
CA VAL A 294 -14.90 16.46 -10.62
C VAL A 294 -15.34 15.38 -9.63
N LEU A 295 -15.88 14.30 -10.13
CA LEU A 295 -16.01 13.02 -9.46
C LEU A 295 -15.02 12.04 -10.08
N VAL A 296 -14.36 11.25 -9.24
CA VAL A 296 -13.41 10.22 -9.69
C VAL A 296 -13.92 8.88 -9.20
N ARG A 297 -14.05 7.91 -10.11
CA ARG A 297 -14.19 6.51 -9.72
C ARG A 297 -13.04 6.16 -8.77
N SER A 298 -13.33 5.46 -7.69
CA SER A 298 -12.33 4.98 -6.73
C SER A 298 -11.14 4.32 -7.42
N VAL A 299 -9.93 4.68 -7.02
CA VAL A 299 -8.66 4.11 -7.51
C VAL A 299 -8.35 2.84 -6.70
N THR A 300 -9.29 1.88 -6.72
CA THR A 300 -9.21 0.57 -6.06
C THR A 300 -9.41 -0.54 -7.08
N PRO A 301 -8.93 -1.76 -6.81
CA PRO A 301 -9.24 -2.92 -7.66
C PRO A 301 -10.75 -3.07 -7.90
N ASP A 302 -11.11 -3.58 -9.07
CA ASP A 302 -12.52 -3.70 -9.48
C ASP A 302 -13.36 -4.60 -8.57
N SER A 303 -12.73 -5.48 -7.78
CA SER A 303 -13.40 -6.27 -6.73
C SER A 303 -13.97 -5.43 -5.59
N GLU A 304 -13.45 -4.21 -5.39
CA GLU A 304 -13.82 -3.31 -4.30
C GLU A 304 -14.97 -2.37 -4.67
N PHE A 305 -16.14 -2.93 -4.99
CA PHE A 305 -17.28 -2.18 -5.56
C PHE A 305 -17.77 -0.99 -4.73
N HIS A 306 -17.61 -1.02 -3.41
CA HIS A 306 -18.11 0.02 -2.50
C HIS A 306 -17.02 0.82 -1.82
N SER A 307 -15.75 0.42 -1.95
CA SER A 307 -14.62 1.15 -1.37
C SER A 307 -14.41 2.47 -2.10
N ILE A 308 -14.13 3.52 -1.34
CA ILE A 308 -13.82 4.85 -1.87
C ILE A 308 -12.40 5.20 -1.45
N HIS A 309 -11.56 5.43 -2.43
CA HIS A 309 -10.16 5.78 -2.28
C HIS A 309 -9.99 7.29 -2.36
N THR A 310 -9.51 7.92 -1.30
CA THR A 310 -9.12 9.33 -1.28
C THR A 310 -7.68 9.52 -1.80
N GLY A 311 -6.97 10.49 -1.33
CA GLY A 311 -5.57 10.76 -1.65
C GLY A 311 -5.37 12.14 -2.24
N THR A 312 -4.12 12.55 -2.32
CA THR A 312 -3.74 13.89 -2.80
C THR A 312 -4.13 14.12 -4.26
N SER A 313 -4.62 15.32 -4.54
CA SER A 313 -4.80 15.86 -5.89
C SER A 313 -3.99 17.14 -6.08
N THR A 314 -3.61 17.44 -7.31
CA THR A 314 -3.08 18.76 -7.67
C THR A 314 -4.15 19.80 -7.39
N ARG A 315 -3.81 20.85 -6.64
CA ARG A 315 -4.75 21.90 -6.29
C ARG A 315 -5.33 22.55 -7.56
N ALA A 316 -6.64 22.49 -7.69
CA ALA A 316 -7.41 23.04 -8.79
C ALA A 316 -8.32 24.16 -8.27
N THR A 317 -8.97 24.87 -9.19
CA THR A 317 -9.97 25.91 -8.87
C THR A 317 -11.35 25.35 -8.64
N ILE A 318 -11.55 24.05 -8.92
CA ILE A 318 -12.83 23.35 -8.80
C ILE A 318 -12.73 22.20 -7.77
N PRO A 319 -13.84 21.86 -7.08
CA PRO A 319 -13.87 20.74 -6.14
C PRO A 319 -13.65 19.39 -6.84
N ALA A 320 -13.04 18.45 -6.10
CA ALA A 320 -12.83 17.08 -6.56
C ALA A 320 -13.10 16.09 -5.42
N ALA A 321 -13.83 15.02 -5.72
CA ALA A 321 -14.14 13.96 -4.79
C ALA A 321 -14.14 12.59 -5.50
N ALA A 322 -13.82 11.53 -4.75
CA ALA A 322 -13.98 10.16 -5.20
C ALA A 322 -15.36 9.60 -4.82
N ILE A 323 -15.86 8.68 -5.65
CA ILE A 323 -17.06 7.89 -5.40
C ILE A 323 -16.78 6.41 -5.65
N SER A 324 -17.64 5.51 -5.16
CA SER A 324 -17.45 4.08 -5.33
C SER A 324 -17.51 3.66 -6.81
N PRO A 325 -16.84 2.56 -7.19
CA PRO A 325 -16.96 1.98 -8.53
C PRO A 325 -18.41 1.66 -8.92
N ALA A 326 -19.21 1.16 -7.98
CA ALA A 326 -20.62 0.84 -8.21
C ALA A 326 -21.44 2.07 -8.55
N ASP A 327 -21.23 3.19 -7.83
CA ASP A 327 -21.95 4.45 -8.04
C ASP A 327 -21.51 5.13 -9.35
N ALA A 328 -20.22 5.11 -9.66
CA ALA A 328 -19.69 5.62 -10.93
C ALA A 328 -20.31 4.88 -12.13
N ASN A 329 -20.34 3.55 -12.08
CA ASN A 329 -20.98 2.72 -13.10
C ASN A 329 -22.50 2.95 -13.20
N MET A 330 -23.17 3.19 -12.07
CA MET A 330 -24.60 3.52 -12.05
C MET A 330 -24.87 4.86 -12.77
N ILE A 331 -24.10 5.89 -12.46
CA ILE A 331 -24.21 7.21 -13.09
C ILE A 331 -23.95 7.10 -14.61
N GLU A 332 -22.96 6.36 -15.02
CA GLU A 332 -22.67 6.14 -16.45
C GLU A 332 -23.82 5.42 -17.16
N ARG A 333 -24.40 4.37 -16.56
CA ARG A 333 -25.57 3.70 -17.15
C ARG A 333 -26.78 4.63 -17.28
N MET A 334 -26.97 5.56 -16.32
CA MET A 334 -28.02 6.59 -16.42
C MET A 334 -27.73 7.57 -17.55
N HIS A 335 -26.47 8.01 -17.68
CA HIS A 335 -26.06 8.90 -18.77
C HIS A 335 -26.28 8.26 -20.14
N LYS A 336 -25.87 7.02 -20.35
CA LYS A 336 -26.08 6.27 -21.61
C LYS A 336 -27.58 6.12 -21.97
N ARG A 337 -28.44 5.85 -20.97
CA ARG A 337 -29.88 5.77 -21.22
C ARG A 337 -30.47 7.11 -21.62
N ALA A 338 -30.04 8.20 -21.04
CA ALA A 338 -30.51 9.54 -21.40
C ALA A 338 -30.17 9.95 -22.84
N GLN A 339 -29.12 9.36 -23.42
CA GLN A 339 -28.77 9.62 -24.84
C GLN A 339 -29.64 8.88 -25.84
N THR A 340 -30.29 7.79 -25.43
CA THR A 340 -31.03 6.89 -26.33
C THR A 340 -32.54 6.83 -26.06
N SER A 341 -33.04 7.57 -25.07
CA SER A 341 -34.44 7.55 -24.61
C SER A 341 -34.80 8.86 -23.93
N ASP A 342 -36.07 9.03 -23.58
CA ASP A 342 -36.60 10.21 -22.87
C ASP A 342 -36.20 10.28 -21.38
N HIS A 343 -35.22 9.49 -20.93
CA HIS A 343 -34.72 9.57 -19.57
C HIS A 343 -33.90 10.85 -19.36
N LEU A 344 -34.06 11.43 -18.16
CA LEU A 344 -33.26 12.59 -17.77
C LEU A 344 -31.78 12.20 -17.56
N PRO A 345 -30.83 13.07 -17.94
CA PRO A 345 -29.41 12.86 -17.63
C PRO A 345 -29.17 12.83 -16.13
N PRO A 346 -28.15 12.08 -15.65
CA PRO A 346 -27.81 12.06 -14.23
C PRO A 346 -27.42 13.47 -13.77
N ARG A 347 -28.14 13.96 -12.76
CA ARG A 347 -27.91 15.26 -12.14
C ARG A 347 -27.64 15.07 -10.66
N VAL A 348 -26.63 15.74 -10.14
CA VAL A 348 -26.23 15.63 -8.73
C VAL A 348 -26.18 16.99 -8.05
N LYS A 349 -26.32 16.97 -6.72
CA LYS A 349 -25.96 18.08 -5.84
C LYS A 349 -24.79 17.67 -4.97
N LEU A 350 -23.66 18.35 -5.17
CA LEU A 350 -22.41 18.17 -4.44
C LEU A 350 -22.22 19.30 -3.43
N VAL A 351 -21.92 18.96 -2.18
CA VAL A 351 -21.50 19.91 -1.13
C VAL A 351 -20.20 19.40 -0.53
N MET A 352 -19.19 20.26 -0.46
CA MET A 352 -17.89 19.99 0.16
C MET A 352 -17.41 21.22 0.91
N ASN A 353 -16.94 21.05 2.15
CA ASN A 353 -16.46 22.12 3.02
C ASN A 353 -14.95 21.99 3.32
N ALA A 354 -14.20 21.49 2.37
CA ALA A 354 -12.76 21.30 2.49
C ALA A 354 -12.02 22.62 2.71
N ARG A 355 -10.97 22.59 3.52
CA ARG A 355 -10.13 23.77 3.83
C ARG A 355 -8.66 23.38 3.81
N LEU A 356 -7.83 24.28 3.29
CA LEU A 356 -6.37 24.24 3.43
C LEU A 356 -5.94 25.49 4.19
N THR A 357 -5.11 25.33 5.23
CA THR A 357 -4.56 26.47 5.97
C THR A 357 -3.63 27.28 5.08
N GLU A 358 -3.72 28.62 5.16
CA GLU A 358 -2.82 29.51 4.40
C GLU A 358 -1.40 29.48 4.98
N ASN A 359 -1.30 29.52 6.30
CA ASN A 359 -0.01 29.51 6.99
C ASN A 359 0.35 28.08 7.40
N ALA A 360 1.63 27.74 7.18
CA ALA A 360 2.19 26.50 7.71
C ALA A 360 2.29 26.58 9.23
N LYS A 361 2.07 25.44 9.90
CA LYS A 361 2.33 25.24 11.32
C LYS A 361 3.51 24.30 11.51
N GLN A 362 4.17 24.37 12.66
CA GLN A 362 5.20 23.43 13.03
C GLN A 362 4.54 22.10 13.45
N SER A 363 5.02 21.03 12.90
CA SER A 363 4.83 19.63 13.26
C SER A 363 6.20 18.96 13.27
N ALA A 364 6.33 17.63 13.19
CA ALA A 364 7.63 16.99 13.30
C ALA A 364 7.70 15.64 12.58
N ASN A 365 8.91 15.22 12.18
CA ASN A 365 9.28 13.81 12.05
C ASN A 365 9.56 13.22 13.44
N VAL A 366 9.38 11.92 13.61
CA VAL A 366 9.85 11.19 14.79
C VAL A 366 11.13 10.46 14.43
N ILE A 367 12.15 10.64 15.27
CA ILE A 367 13.46 9.99 15.13
C ILE A 367 13.67 9.06 16.31
N ILE A 368 14.17 7.83 16.05
CA ILE A 368 14.56 6.88 17.10
C ILE A 368 15.93 6.32 16.74
N ASP A 369 16.93 6.59 17.56
CA ASP A 369 18.31 6.16 17.36
C ASP A 369 18.69 5.00 18.30
N LEU A 370 19.23 3.92 17.73
CA LEU A 370 20.04 2.92 18.42
C LEU A 370 21.50 3.19 18.07
N LYS A 371 22.23 3.74 19.01
CA LYS A 371 23.61 4.18 18.77
C LYS A 371 24.55 3.03 18.46
N GLY A 372 25.35 3.21 17.43
CA GLY A 372 26.40 2.26 17.02
C GLY A 372 27.56 2.18 18.02
N SER A 373 28.28 1.06 17.99
CA SER A 373 29.37 0.76 18.93
C SER A 373 30.74 1.30 18.49
N THR A 374 31.10 1.14 17.21
CA THR A 374 32.45 1.44 16.71
C THR A 374 32.50 2.50 15.60
N ALA A 375 31.37 2.74 14.95
CA ALA A 375 31.19 3.81 13.97
C ALA A 375 29.83 4.51 14.19
N PRO A 376 29.61 5.12 15.37
CA PRO A 376 28.31 5.69 15.74
C PRO A 376 27.90 6.90 14.89
N GLU A 377 28.81 7.51 14.16
CA GLU A 377 28.55 8.59 13.20
C GLU A 377 28.02 8.07 11.85
N GLU A 378 28.23 6.80 11.52
CA GLU A 378 27.69 6.16 10.33
C GLU A 378 26.27 5.66 10.59
N ILE A 379 25.34 5.87 9.65
CA ILE A 379 23.90 5.67 9.85
C ILE A 379 23.39 4.64 8.85
N VAL A 380 22.63 3.67 9.35
CA VAL A 380 21.70 2.84 8.58
C VAL A 380 20.29 3.28 8.97
N LEU A 381 19.56 3.84 8.01
CA LEU A 381 18.25 4.40 8.22
C LEU A 381 17.18 3.36 7.90
N LEU A 382 16.18 3.23 8.77
CA LEU A 382 14.96 2.45 8.58
C LEU A 382 13.78 3.41 8.64
N SER A 383 12.80 3.26 7.77
CA SER A 383 11.68 4.21 7.75
C SER A 383 10.36 3.63 7.27
N GLY A 384 9.32 4.37 7.56
CA GLY A 384 7.99 4.38 7.02
C GLY A 384 7.36 5.74 7.32
N HIS A 385 6.28 6.13 6.66
CA HIS A 385 5.65 7.41 7.00
C HIS A 385 4.68 7.26 8.17
N PHE A 386 4.52 8.34 8.92
CA PHE A 386 3.73 8.33 10.14
C PHE A 386 2.39 9.05 9.99
N ASP A 387 2.30 10.01 9.08
CA ASP A 387 1.00 10.60 8.74
C ASP A 387 0.12 9.59 7.99
N SER A 388 -1.16 9.86 7.96
CA SER A 388 -2.16 9.05 7.25
C SER A 388 -3.33 9.92 6.82
N TRP A 389 -4.15 9.42 5.90
CA TRP A 389 -5.42 10.06 5.58
C TRP A 389 -6.39 10.03 6.76
N ASP A 390 -7.40 10.93 6.68
CA ASP A 390 -8.50 11.08 7.64
C ASP A 390 -9.64 10.07 7.42
N VAL A 391 -9.34 8.97 6.74
CA VAL A 391 -10.21 7.82 6.50
C VAL A 391 -9.56 6.56 7.05
N GLY A 392 -10.33 5.62 7.58
CA GLY A 392 -9.71 4.53 8.33
C GLY A 392 -8.98 5.03 9.58
N VAL A 393 -7.85 4.44 9.90
CA VAL A 393 -6.95 4.83 11.00
C VAL A 393 -5.47 4.86 10.58
N GLY A 394 -5.16 4.60 9.30
CA GLY A 394 -3.79 4.55 8.80
C GLY A 394 -2.98 3.41 9.44
N ALA A 395 -3.56 2.24 9.57
CA ALA A 395 -2.88 1.09 10.16
C ALA A 395 -1.92 0.43 9.16
N MET A 396 -2.39 0.24 7.91
CA MET A 396 -1.64 -0.38 6.82
C MET A 396 -0.78 0.65 6.08
N ASP A 397 -1.29 1.87 5.92
CA ASP A 397 -0.74 2.99 5.16
C ASP A 397 -0.50 4.20 6.09
N ASP A 398 0.68 4.42 6.66
CA ASP A 398 1.79 3.48 6.77
C ASP A 398 2.19 3.29 8.24
N GLY A 399 1.19 3.24 9.14
CA GLY A 399 1.45 2.92 10.55
C GLY A 399 2.24 1.61 10.72
N ALA A 400 1.91 0.59 9.90
CA ALA A 400 2.58 -0.70 9.97
C ALA A 400 4.05 -0.61 9.58
N GLY A 401 4.44 0.11 8.53
CA GLY A 401 5.84 0.29 8.14
C GLY A 401 6.63 1.11 9.16
N ALA A 402 6.04 2.21 9.67
CA ALA A 402 6.67 3.02 10.72
C ALA A 402 6.95 2.20 12.00
N PHE A 403 5.97 1.38 12.44
CA PHE A 403 6.12 0.52 13.63
C PHE A 403 6.98 -0.71 13.37
N LEU A 404 7.01 -1.20 12.15
CA LEU A 404 7.95 -2.22 11.67
C LEU A 404 9.41 -1.76 11.86
N ALA A 405 9.72 -0.54 11.43
CA ALA A 405 11.06 0.05 11.57
C ALA A 405 11.43 0.23 13.06
N TRP A 406 10.51 0.71 13.90
CA TRP A 406 10.75 0.84 15.34
C TRP A 406 10.99 -0.52 15.99
N GLU A 407 10.15 -1.52 15.69
CA GLU A 407 10.31 -2.87 16.25
C GLU A 407 11.63 -3.52 15.80
N ALA A 408 12.05 -3.30 14.55
CA ALA A 408 13.35 -3.79 14.09
C ALA A 408 14.50 -3.21 14.92
N ALA A 409 14.52 -1.91 15.19
CA ALA A 409 15.52 -1.28 16.05
C ALA A 409 15.45 -1.81 17.50
N ARG A 410 14.23 -2.04 18.03
CA ARG A 410 14.04 -2.62 19.38
C ARG A 410 14.57 -4.05 19.47
N LEU A 411 14.31 -4.90 18.48
CA LEU A 411 14.83 -6.28 18.43
C LEU A 411 16.36 -6.28 18.38
N ILE A 412 16.97 -5.40 17.60
CA ILE A 412 18.43 -5.24 17.56
C ILE A 412 18.97 -4.84 18.94
N ALA A 413 18.33 -3.87 19.61
CA ALA A 413 18.71 -3.46 20.96
C ALA A 413 18.64 -4.63 21.96
N LEU A 414 17.60 -5.46 21.88
CA LEU A 414 17.39 -6.62 22.76
C LEU A 414 18.32 -7.80 22.43
N SER A 415 19.00 -7.83 21.28
CA SER A 415 19.96 -8.88 20.94
C SER A 415 21.15 -8.94 21.91
N GLY A 416 21.36 -7.85 22.64
CA GLY A 416 22.46 -7.67 23.59
C GLY A 416 23.79 -7.29 22.94
N ARG A 417 23.83 -7.16 21.60
CA ARG A 417 24.99 -6.74 20.85
C ARG A 417 24.69 -5.51 20.00
N PRO A 418 25.20 -4.33 20.36
CA PRO A 418 24.96 -3.12 19.59
C PRO A 418 25.59 -3.28 18.19
N PRO A 419 24.95 -2.78 17.11
CA PRO A 419 25.50 -2.81 15.76
C PRO A 419 26.75 -1.91 15.68
N ARG A 420 27.58 -2.10 14.66
CA ARG A 420 28.75 -1.24 14.42
C ARG A 420 28.34 0.21 14.17
N ARG A 421 27.34 0.40 13.28
CA ARG A 421 26.77 1.71 12.90
C ARG A 421 25.50 2.01 13.65
N THR A 422 25.16 3.27 13.75
CA THR A 422 23.86 3.69 14.32
C THR A 422 22.72 3.21 13.41
N ILE A 423 21.70 2.57 14.03
CA ILE A 423 20.42 2.35 13.37
C ILE A 423 19.53 3.55 13.72
N ARG A 424 19.10 4.27 12.72
CA ARG A 424 18.18 5.40 12.84
C ARG A 424 16.83 5.06 12.24
N VAL A 425 15.78 5.09 13.05
CA VAL A 425 14.40 5.03 12.55
C VAL A 425 13.92 6.44 12.29
N VAL A 426 13.34 6.67 11.13
CA VAL A 426 12.64 7.91 10.80
C VAL A 426 11.20 7.58 10.45
N MET A 427 10.26 8.15 11.22
CA MET A 427 8.85 8.12 10.92
C MET A 427 8.48 9.46 10.27
N TRP A 428 8.26 9.42 8.95
CA TRP A 428 8.11 10.63 8.13
C TRP A 428 6.77 11.32 8.36
N ASN A 429 6.77 12.64 8.28
CA ASN A 429 5.57 13.46 8.30
C ASN A 429 5.31 14.05 6.92
N ASN A 430 4.05 14.07 6.52
CA ASN A 430 3.59 14.72 5.29
C ASN A 430 3.97 13.98 4.00
N GLU A 431 4.17 12.67 4.07
CA GLU A 431 4.34 11.83 2.89
C GLU A 431 3.12 11.99 1.97
N GLU A 432 1.93 11.76 2.53
CA GLU A 432 0.61 11.70 1.90
C GLU A 432 0.26 12.92 1.02
N THR A 433 0.99 14.01 1.17
CA THR A 433 0.69 15.23 0.41
C THR A 433 1.87 15.84 -0.33
N LEU A 434 2.98 16.11 0.31
CA LEU A 434 4.09 16.89 -0.27
C LEU A 434 5.49 16.45 0.17
N GLN A 435 5.63 15.36 0.91
CA GLN A 435 6.91 14.82 1.41
C GLN A 435 7.78 15.86 2.13
N ARG A 436 7.14 16.73 2.92
CA ARG A 436 7.87 17.81 3.62
C ARG A 436 8.74 17.30 4.75
N GLY A 437 8.39 16.15 5.35
CA GLY A 437 9.19 15.46 6.35
C GLY A 437 10.53 15.02 5.79
N ALA A 438 10.52 14.31 4.67
CA ALA A 438 11.72 13.90 3.95
C ALA A 438 12.59 15.10 3.54
N LYS A 439 11.96 16.14 2.99
CA LYS A 439 12.68 17.37 2.61
C LYS A 439 13.28 18.12 3.80
N ALA A 440 12.57 18.18 4.93
CA ALA A 440 13.07 18.81 6.14
C ALA A 440 14.28 18.04 6.69
N TYR A 441 14.18 16.71 6.77
CA TYR A 441 15.27 15.85 7.18
C TYR A 441 16.50 16.03 6.28
N TYR A 442 16.34 15.94 4.97
CA TYR A 442 17.43 16.17 4.02
C TYR A 442 18.14 17.50 4.27
N ASN A 443 17.39 18.60 4.40
CA ASN A 443 17.96 19.92 4.61
C ASN A 443 18.71 20.04 5.95
N GLN A 444 18.20 19.40 7.02
CA GLN A 444 18.82 19.42 8.34
C GLN A 444 20.10 18.57 8.38
N HIS A 445 20.13 17.46 7.64
CA HIS A 445 21.19 16.48 7.60
C HIS A 445 22.07 16.53 6.35
N GLU A 446 21.96 17.57 5.51
CA GLU A 446 22.75 17.72 4.28
C GLU A 446 24.26 17.58 4.53
N HIS A 447 24.74 18.08 5.67
CA HIS A 447 26.14 18.03 6.06
C HIS A 447 26.63 16.62 6.42
N GLU A 448 25.74 15.68 6.73
CA GLU A 448 26.05 14.29 7.12
C GLU A 448 25.48 13.23 6.16
N ILE A 449 25.04 13.63 4.93
CA ILE A 449 24.50 12.66 3.94
C ILE A 449 25.50 11.53 3.66
N LYS A 450 26.80 11.82 3.61
CA LYS A 450 27.87 10.82 3.40
C LYS A 450 28.00 9.82 4.54
N GLN A 451 27.47 10.12 5.71
CA GLN A 451 27.43 9.24 6.88
C GLN A 451 26.27 8.25 6.78
N HIS A 452 25.24 8.54 5.99
CA HIS A 452 24.18 7.58 5.66
C HIS A 452 24.74 6.50 4.75
N LYS A 453 24.88 5.29 5.28
CA LYS A 453 25.48 4.15 4.55
C LYS A 453 24.43 3.31 3.84
N PHE A 454 23.21 3.35 4.32
CA PHE A 454 22.07 2.67 3.71
C PHE A 454 20.76 3.28 4.23
N ALA A 455 19.71 3.26 3.41
CA ALA A 455 18.36 3.64 3.81
C ALA A 455 17.36 2.58 3.34
N ILE A 456 16.43 2.16 4.21
CA ILE A 456 15.38 1.18 3.92
C ILE A 456 14.03 1.81 4.28
N GLU A 457 13.08 1.74 3.36
CA GLU A 457 11.71 2.19 3.59
C GLU A 457 10.71 1.03 3.40
N SER A 458 9.68 0.99 4.23
CA SER A 458 8.54 0.07 4.11
C SER A 458 7.28 0.90 3.97
N ASP A 459 6.71 0.97 2.76
CA ASP A 459 5.58 1.84 2.40
C ASP A 459 4.71 1.21 1.29
N ILE A 460 4.55 -0.12 1.32
CA ILE A 460 3.67 -0.86 0.41
C ILE A 460 2.88 -1.93 1.16
N GLY A 461 2.57 -1.62 2.43
CA GLY A 461 1.92 -2.52 3.35
C GLY A 461 2.82 -3.59 3.94
N VAL A 462 2.39 -4.15 5.08
CA VAL A 462 3.13 -5.18 5.82
C VAL A 462 2.33 -6.48 5.80
N PHE A 463 2.76 -7.39 4.92
CA PHE A 463 2.23 -8.74 4.78
C PHE A 463 3.34 -9.77 5.04
N GLU A 464 3.23 -10.98 4.47
CA GLU A 464 4.31 -11.96 4.56
C GLU A 464 5.58 -11.39 3.87
N PRO A 465 6.73 -11.33 4.56
CA PRO A 465 7.91 -10.66 4.03
C PRO A 465 8.48 -11.39 2.80
N TRP A 466 8.91 -10.62 1.80
CA TRP A 466 9.53 -11.16 0.60
C TRP A 466 11.02 -10.83 0.49
N GLY A 467 11.43 -9.61 0.81
CA GLY A 467 12.81 -9.18 0.73
C GLY A 467 12.98 -7.71 0.37
N LEU A 468 14.05 -7.41 -0.36
CA LEU A 468 14.45 -6.05 -0.67
C LEU A 468 14.49 -5.79 -2.18
N THR A 469 14.04 -4.59 -2.60
CA THR A 469 14.44 -4.01 -3.89
C THR A 469 15.51 -2.96 -3.63
N VAL A 470 16.71 -3.13 -4.22
CA VAL A 470 17.93 -2.40 -3.81
C VAL A 470 18.50 -1.56 -4.94
N ALA A 471 18.61 -0.26 -4.72
CA ALA A 471 19.37 0.68 -5.55
C ALA A 471 20.74 0.93 -4.90
N ALA A 472 21.74 0.22 -5.36
CA ALA A 472 23.12 0.33 -4.88
C ALA A 472 24.11 -0.12 -5.98
N ASP A 473 25.41 -0.03 -5.70
CA ASP A 473 26.41 -0.59 -6.60
C ASP A 473 26.27 -2.13 -6.73
N PRO A 474 26.64 -2.71 -7.90
CA PRO A 474 26.43 -4.14 -8.15
C PRO A 474 27.11 -5.08 -7.14
N LYS A 475 28.22 -4.66 -6.53
CA LYS A 475 28.92 -5.49 -5.54
C LYS A 475 28.10 -5.57 -4.25
N MET A 476 27.55 -4.44 -3.80
CA MET A 476 26.67 -4.39 -2.64
C MET A 476 25.41 -5.23 -2.87
N VAL A 477 24.74 -5.07 -4.03
CA VAL A 477 23.56 -5.87 -4.39
C VAL A 477 23.88 -7.37 -4.37
N ASN A 478 25.04 -7.80 -4.92
CA ASN A 478 25.44 -9.21 -4.90
C ASN A 478 25.73 -9.72 -3.48
N ASN A 479 26.34 -8.90 -2.64
CA ASN A 479 26.58 -9.26 -1.23
C ASN A 479 25.23 -9.47 -0.50
N LEU A 480 24.29 -8.54 -0.68
CA LEU A 480 22.94 -8.66 -0.07
C LEU A 480 22.21 -9.90 -0.59
N ARG A 481 22.30 -10.25 -1.88
CA ARG A 481 21.74 -11.50 -2.42
C ARG A 481 22.29 -12.73 -1.72
N ASN A 482 23.61 -12.79 -1.49
CA ASN A 482 24.23 -13.91 -0.80
C ASN A 482 23.72 -14.01 0.65
N TYR A 483 23.67 -12.90 1.39
CA TYR A 483 23.09 -12.89 2.75
C TYR A 483 21.61 -13.30 2.75
N GLY A 484 20.84 -12.84 1.77
CA GLY A 484 19.45 -13.22 1.61
C GLY A 484 19.25 -14.72 1.45
N VAL A 485 19.98 -15.32 0.50
CA VAL A 485 19.91 -16.77 0.21
C VAL A 485 20.40 -17.62 1.37
N ASP A 486 21.45 -17.21 2.06
CA ASP A 486 22.09 -18.04 3.08
C ASP A 486 21.43 -17.85 4.47
N LEU A 487 20.99 -16.65 4.83
CA LEU A 487 20.54 -16.32 6.18
C LEU A 487 19.05 -15.97 6.27
N ILE A 488 18.59 -14.98 5.50
CA ILE A 488 17.26 -14.37 5.70
C ILE A 488 16.12 -15.21 5.10
N LYS A 489 16.41 -16.11 4.17
CA LYS A 489 15.42 -16.99 3.50
C LYS A 489 14.52 -17.77 4.45
N ILE A 490 14.96 -18.02 5.69
CA ILE A 490 14.19 -18.76 6.69
C ILE A 490 12.86 -18.09 7.05
N LEU A 491 12.81 -16.76 6.95
CA LEU A 491 11.58 -15.98 7.13
C LEU A 491 10.84 -15.73 5.80
N GLY A 492 11.32 -16.28 4.67
CA GLY A 492 10.78 -15.96 3.34
C GLY A 492 11.28 -14.63 2.76
N ALA A 493 12.06 -13.86 3.53
CA ALA A 493 12.47 -12.49 3.24
C ALA A 493 13.84 -12.34 2.57
N GLY A 494 14.38 -13.42 1.99
CA GLY A 494 15.75 -13.45 1.46
C GLY A 494 15.92 -12.98 0.02
N ASN A 495 14.86 -12.53 -0.63
CA ASN A 495 14.93 -12.09 -2.02
C ASN A 495 15.55 -10.68 -2.11
N VAL A 496 16.37 -10.47 -3.15
CA VAL A 496 16.98 -9.17 -3.43
C VAL A 496 16.92 -8.91 -4.93
N THR A 497 16.18 -7.87 -5.31
CA THR A 497 16.12 -7.38 -6.70
C THR A 497 16.75 -6.00 -6.81
N SER A 498 16.89 -5.52 -8.03
CA SER A 498 17.28 -4.13 -8.31
C SER A 498 16.14 -3.46 -9.07
N PRO A 499 15.75 -2.23 -8.73
CA PRO A 499 14.71 -1.51 -9.46
C PRO A 499 15.18 -1.26 -10.89
N GLU A 500 14.26 -1.32 -11.86
CA GLU A 500 14.56 -1.02 -13.26
C GLU A 500 14.74 0.48 -13.51
N VAL A 501 14.08 1.32 -12.71
CA VAL A 501 14.06 2.79 -12.88
C VAL A 501 13.87 3.45 -11.52
N GLU A 502 14.70 4.44 -11.19
CA GLU A 502 14.70 5.25 -9.96
C GLU A 502 14.78 4.46 -8.64
N GLY A 503 15.32 5.04 -7.57
CA GLY A 503 15.52 4.36 -6.30
C GLY A 503 14.20 3.94 -5.64
N PRO A 504 14.22 2.88 -4.82
CA PRO A 504 13.06 2.43 -4.06
C PRO A 504 12.70 3.44 -2.95
N GLY A 505 11.40 3.44 -2.58
CA GLY A 505 10.87 4.30 -1.53
C GLY A 505 10.45 5.69 -2.01
N THR A 506 9.58 6.32 -1.23
CA THR A 506 9.04 7.65 -1.51
C THR A 506 9.82 8.72 -0.74
N ASP A 507 9.88 8.62 0.58
CA ASP A 507 10.53 9.61 1.44
C ASP A 507 12.07 9.52 1.40
N ILE A 508 12.63 8.32 1.31
CA ILE A 508 14.10 8.15 1.18
C ILE A 508 14.65 8.53 -0.19
N ALA A 509 13.80 8.77 -1.19
CA ALA A 509 14.23 9.08 -2.55
C ALA A 509 15.25 10.24 -2.62
N MET A 510 15.11 11.24 -1.76
CA MET A 510 16.09 12.36 -1.71
C MET A 510 17.50 11.89 -1.30
N LEU A 511 17.60 10.95 -0.37
CA LEU A 511 18.87 10.34 0.04
C LEU A 511 19.44 9.48 -1.08
N CYS A 512 18.60 8.67 -1.74
CA CYS A 512 18.97 7.82 -2.86
C CYS A 512 19.56 8.65 -4.03
N HIS A 513 18.94 9.78 -4.37
CA HIS A 513 19.42 10.69 -5.40
C HIS A 513 20.79 11.33 -5.08
N GLN A 514 21.18 11.36 -3.80
CA GLN A 514 22.51 11.81 -3.36
C GLN A 514 23.54 10.68 -3.31
N GLY A 515 23.17 9.48 -3.80
CA GLY A 515 24.06 8.33 -3.88
C GLY A 515 24.11 7.48 -2.59
N VAL A 516 23.21 7.71 -1.63
CA VAL A 516 23.03 6.78 -0.51
C VAL A 516 22.42 5.48 -1.05
N PRO A 517 23.01 4.31 -0.79
CA PRO A 517 22.39 3.04 -1.12
C PRO A 517 21.02 2.91 -0.45
N CYS A 518 20.00 2.52 -1.22
CA CYS A 518 18.62 2.49 -0.76
C CYS A 518 17.93 1.17 -1.05
N ALA A 519 16.95 0.82 -0.23
CA ALA A 519 16.09 -0.32 -0.47
C ALA A 519 14.64 -0.04 -0.06
N GLY A 520 13.69 -0.62 -0.81
CA GLY A 520 12.33 -0.86 -0.37
C GLY A 520 12.21 -2.24 0.28
N PHE A 521 11.58 -2.33 1.45
CA PHE A 521 11.23 -3.61 2.08
C PHE A 521 9.86 -4.06 1.57
N LEU A 522 9.79 -5.24 0.97
CA LEU A 522 8.65 -5.70 0.20
C LEU A 522 8.02 -6.98 0.78
N SER A 523 6.73 -7.13 0.54
CA SER A 523 5.89 -8.24 0.99
C SER A 523 5.31 -9.03 -0.18
N VAL A 524 4.84 -10.26 0.07
CA VAL A 524 4.08 -11.09 -0.87
C VAL A 524 2.61 -10.73 -0.79
N ASN A 525 1.90 -10.73 -1.91
CA ASN A 525 0.44 -10.62 -1.89
C ASN A 525 -0.17 -11.87 -1.20
N PRO A 526 -0.86 -11.72 -0.05
CA PRO A 526 -1.30 -12.86 0.74
C PRO A 526 -2.47 -13.64 0.13
N GLU A 527 -3.19 -13.07 -0.85
CA GLU A 527 -4.34 -13.71 -1.46
C GLU A 527 -3.99 -14.64 -2.62
N ASN A 528 -3.10 -14.17 -3.50
CA ASN A 528 -2.76 -14.89 -4.72
C ASN A 528 -1.33 -15.40 -4.74
N GLY A 529 -0.50 -15.01 -3.76
CA GLY A 529 0.90 -15.38 -3.66
C GLY A 529 1.81 -14.64 -4.64
N ALA A 530 1.29 -13.64 -5.36
CA ALA A 530 2.09 -12.85 -6.29
C ALA A 530 3.22 -12.12 -5.55
N VAL A 531 4.38 -12.06 -6.18
CA VAL A 531 5.59 -11.42 -5.66
C VAL A 531 5.86 -10.12 -6.40
N PRO A 532 6.69 -9.23 -5.83
CA PRO A 532 7.06 -7.96 -6.46
C PRO A 532 7.46 -8.10 -7.93
N GLY A 533 6.79 -7.32 -8.79
CA GLY A 533 6.96 -7.33 -10.24
C GLY A 533 6.02 -8.26 -11.02
N GLU A 534 5.27 -9.13 -10.34
CA GLU A 534 4.22 -9.93 -10.98
C GLU A 534 2.90 -9.17 -11.11
N PRO A 535 2.05 -9.50 -12.11
CA PRO A 535 0.72 -8.91 -12.24
C PRO A 535 -0.11 -9.10 -10.97
N HIS A 536 -0.86 -8.06 -10.59
CA HIS A 536 -1.75 -8.06 -9.42
C HIS A 536 -1.06 -8.23 -8.06
N TRP A 537 0.26 -8.06 -8.00
CA TRP A 537 1.00 -8.12 -6.74
C TRP A 537 0.49 -7.06 -5.73
N GLU A 538 0.30 -5.83 -6.16
CA GLU A 538 -0.10 -4.71 -5.31
C GLU A 538 -1.61 -4.66 -5.00
N ASP A 539 -2.44 -5.44 -5.70
CA ASP A 539 -3.90 -5.31 -5.61
C ASP A 539 -4.43 -5.50 -4.18
N HIS A 540 -3.79 -6.35 -3.37
CA HIS A 540 -4.20 -6.56 -1.99
C HIS A 540 -3.96 -5.32 -1.13
N TYR A 541 -2.82 -4.63 -1.28
CA TYR A 541 -2.52 -3.38 -0.60
C TYR A 541 -3.53 -2.29 -0.97
N PHE A 542 -3.86 -2.13 -2.24
CA PHE A 542 -4.80 -1.12 -2.74
C PHE A 542 -6.27 -1.34 -2.36
N ARG A 543 -6.61 -2.40 -1.61
CA ARG A 543 -7.90 -2.53 -0.93
C ARG A 543 -7.99 -1.72 0.35
N TYR A 544 -6.86 -1.47 0.98
CA TYR A 544 -6.74 -0.72 2.24
C TYR A 544 -6.29 0.71 2.01
N HIS A 545 -5.25 0.88 1.20
CA HIS A 545 -4.59 2.14 0.90
C HIS A 545 -5.59 3.25 0.59
N HIS A 546 -5.57 4.32 1.39
CA HIS A 546 -6.43 5.51 1.29
C HIS A 546 -7.94 5.25 1.38
N THR A 547 -8.36 4.18 2.03
CA THR A 547 -9.78 3.81 2.18
C THR A 547 -10.19 3.66 3.65
N ASN A 548 -11.51 3.57 3.90
CA ASN A 548 -12.03 3.24 5.24
C ASN A 548 -11.67 1.83 5.72
N ASN A 549 -11.13 0.98 4.84
CA ASN A 549 -10.69 -0.38 5.18
C ASN A 549 -9.31 -0.40 5.85
N ASP A 550 -8.57 0.74 5.81
CA ASP A 550 -7.26 0.85 6.46
C ASP A 550 -7.42 0.96 7.99
N ARG A 551 -7.53 -0.22 8.61
CA ARG A 551 -7.76 -0.40 10.04
C ARG A 551 -6.92 -1.54 10.59
N MET A 552 -6.89 -1.70 11.91
CA MET A 552 -6.11 -2.75 12.58
C MET A 552 -6.48 -4.17 12.15
N GLU A 553 -7.71 -4.39 11.68
CA GLU A 553 -8.16 -5.67 11.13
C GLU A 553 -7.42 -6.08 9.86
N ALA A 554 -6.79 -5.13 9.17
CA ALA A 554 -5.92 -5.40 8.01
C ALA A 554 -4.54 -5.93 8.41
N ILE A 555 -4.13 -5.76 9.67
CA ILE A 555 -2.77 -6.07 10.16
C ILE A 555 -2.75 -7.44 10.83
N ASP A 556 -2.11 -8.40 10.19
CA ASP A 556 -1.84 -9.71 10.78
C ASP A 556 -0.63 -9.66 11.72
N LYS A 557 -0.84 -10.06 12.99
CA LYS A 557 0.21 -10.06 14.03
C LYS A 557 1.42 -10.91 13.66
N HIS A 558 1.17 -12.02 12.96
CA HIS A 558 2.22 -12.96 12.61
C HIS A 558 3.08 -12.42 11.47
N GLN A 559 2.45 -11.83 10.46
CA GLN A 559 3.15 -11.20 9.33
C GLN A 559 3.98 -9.99 9.81
N LEU A 560 3.39 -9.09 10.61
CA LEU A 560 4.11 -7.93 11.16
C LEU A 560 5.35 -8.36 11.98
N ARG A 561 5.22 -9.37 12.84
CA ARG A 561 6.33 -9.89 13.64
C ARG A 561 7.45 -10.47 12.77
N ARG A 562 7.10 -11.29 11.74
CA ARG A 562 8.07 -11.89 10.83
C ARG A 562 8.79 -10.84 10.00
N SER A 563 8.05 -9.85 9.53
CA SER A 563 8.60 -8.71 8.80
C SER A 563 9.55 -7.88 9.66
N ALA A 564 9.20 -7.64 10.94
CA ALA A 564 10.07 -6.92 11.88
C ALA A 564 11.39 -7.67 12.15
N ALA A 565 11.33 -8.98 12.33
CA ALA A 565 12.51 -9.80 12.53
C ALA A 565 13.39 -9.84 11.27
N ALA A 566 12.78 -9.93 10.08
CA ALA A 566 13.50 -9.90 8.81
C ALA A 566 14.17 -8.55 8.57
N LEU A 567 13.46 -7.43 8.80
CA LEU A 567 14.03 -6.09 8.66
C LEU A 567 15.16 -5.87 9.68
N ALA A 568 14.99 -6.33 10.93
CA ALA A 568 16.05 -6.27 11.94
C ALA A 568 17.31 -7.03 11.51
N ALA A 569 17.16 -8.22 10.95
CA ALA A 569 18.28 -9.02 10.45
C ALA A 569 18.99 -8.33 9.27
N TRP A 570 18.25 -7.79 8.30
CA TRP A 570 18.81 -6.98 7.21
C TRP A 570 19.55 -5.75 7.73
N ALA A 571 18.90 -4.97 8.60
CA ALA A 571 19.49 -3.77 9.14
C ALA A 571 20.78 -4.04 9.92
N TYR A 572 20.79 -5.09 10.74
CA TYR A 572 21.96 -5.48 11.51
C TYR A 572 23.13 -5.90 10.62
N LEU A 573 22.87 -6.75 9.63
CA LEU A 573 23.89 -7.16 8.64
C LEU A 573 24.49 -5.96 7.91
N ILE A 574 23.65 -5.06 7.42
CA ILE A 574 24.09 -3.85 6.71
C ILE A 574 24.86 -2.90 7.64
N ALA A 575 24.46 -2.81 8.90
CA ALA A 575 25.14 -1.96 9.87
C ALA A 575 26.52 -2.51 10.28
N ASP A 576 26.72 -3.81 10.21
CA ASP A 576 28.00 -4.47 10.55
C ASP A 576 28.97 -4.58 9.36
N LEU A 577 28.48 -4.41 8.11
CA LEU A 577 29.32 -4.32 6.92
C LEU A 577 30.16 -3.05 6.91
#